data_e48f5a8ecf4b33da0ab854aa95e4c8ed
#
_entry.id   e48f5a8ecf4b33da0ab854aa95e4c8ed
#
_cell.length_a   1.000
_cell.length_b   1.000
_cell.length_c   1.000
_cell.angle_alpha   90.00
_cell.angle_beta   90.00
_cell.angle_gamma   90.00
#
_symmetry.space_group_name_H-M   'P 1'
#
loop_
_entity.id
_entity.type
_entity.pdbx_description
1 polymer ?
#
loop_
_entity_poly.entity_id
_entity_poly.type
_entity_poly.pdbx_seq_one_letter_code
_entity_poly.pdbx_strand_id
1 'polypeptide(L)'
;NLLGKRVDYSGRSVIVVGPELKLDECGLPKHMALELFRPFVIAGLLDRELAFNIRGAGRLIEDGVPEVWEILEEAIEGKYVLLNRAPTLHRQGIQAFRPNLIEGDAIQLHPLVCAAFNADFDGDQMAVHVPLSEEAQWEAANIMSANSNILKPGSGDMTVLIQKPLDIILGVYWLTKAVDGTKGEGEHFASPNAAILASEYDAIDQRAKVKVLPVEGKEKYAAFDGHPFETTVGRLLFNTVLPADYPFVNETITKKVLAHIVTDCITRYG
;
A
#
# COMPACT_ATOMS: atom_id res chain seq x y z
N ASN A 1 3.36 29.21 -21.55
CA ASN A 1 4.79 28.92 -21.41
C ASN A 1 5.43 29.48 -20.12
N LEU A 2 4.85 30.50 -19.49
CA LEU A 2 5.37 31.05 -18.21
C LEU A 2 4.84 30.31 -16.98
N LEU A 3 3.59 29.83 -17.02
CA LEU A 3 2.90 29.22 -15.89
C LEU A 3 2.76 27.69 -16.01
N GLY A 4 3.15 27.11 -17.13
CA GLY A 4 3.10 25.68 -17.37
C GLY A 4 3.43 25.32 -18.80
N LYS A 5 3.80 24.06 -19.02
CA LYS A 5 4.06 23.46 -20.32
C LYS A 5 3.37 22.09 -20.41
N ARG A 6 3.05 21.66 -21.61
CA ARG A 6 2.71 20.26 -21.86
C ARG A 6 3.99 19.44 -21.79
N VAL A 7 3.91 18.29 -21.15
CA VAL A 7 5.05 17.37 -21.02
C VAL A 7 4.79 16.10 -21.82
N ASP A 8 5.81 15.64 -22.53
CA ASP A 8 5.80 14.36 -23.24
C ASP A 8 5.90 13.19 -22.26
N TYR A 9 5.76 11.97 -22.77
CA TYR A 9 5.79 10.72 -21.99
C TYR A 9 4.80 10.74 -20.83
N SER A 10 3.61 11.18 -21.14
CA SER A 10 2.50 11.30 -20.19
C SER A 10 1.24 10.70 -20.78
N GLY A 11 0.45 10.10 -19.92
CA GLY A 11 -0.83 9.51 -20.29
C GLY A 11 -1.88 9.80 -19.22
N ARG A 12 -3.11 9.41 -19.49
CA ARG A 12 -4.23 9.56 -18.57
C ARG A 12 -5.19 8.39 -18.73
N SER A 13 -5.65 7.84 -17.62
CA SER A 13 -6.70 6.81 -17.63
C SER A 13 -7.54 6.87 -16.36
N VAL A 14 -8.64 6.14 -16.38
CA VAL A 14 -9.49 5.89 -15.23
C VAL A 14 -8.73 5.05 -14.21
N ILE A 15 -8.99 5.26 -12.93
CA ILE A 15 -8.42 4.48 -11.84
C ILE A 15 -9.42 3.43 -11.33
N VAL A 16 -8.87 2.28 -10.96
CA VAL A 16 -9.61 1.18 -10.30
C VAL A 16 -8.84 0.71 -9.07
N VAL A 17 -9.54 0.05 -8.17
CA VAL A 17 -8.92 -0.46 -6.94
C VAL A 17 -7.96 -1.62 -7.24
N GLY A 18 -6.77 -1.58 -6.62
CA GLY A 18 -5.79 -2.66 -6.66
C GLY A 18 -5.35 -3.03 -5.24
N PRO A 19 -6.14 -3.83 -4.49
CA PRO A 19 -5.86 -4.14 -3.08
C PRO A 19 -4.66 -5.07 -2.90
N GLU A 20 -4.24 -5.77 -3.94
CA GLU A 20 -3.09 -6.69 -3.94
C GLU A 20 -1.74 -5.99 -4.15
N LEU A 21 -1.77 -4.73 -4.60
CA LEU A 21 -0.58 -3.92 -4.81
C LEU A 21 0.07 -3.56 -3.47
N LYS A 22 1.39 -3.40 -3.47
CA LYS A 22 2.06 -2.74 -2.35
C LYS A 22 1.77 -1.24 -2.36
N LEU A 23 2.05 -0.57 -1.25
CA LEU A 23 1.76 0.85 -1.08
C LEU A 23 2.47 1.74 -2.10
N ASP A 24 3.66 1.33 -2.54
CA ASP A 24 4.52 2.01 -3.51
C ASP A 24 4.39 1.44 -4.94
N GLU A 25 3.39 0.61 -5.20
CA GLU A 25 3.14 0.01 -6.52
C GLU A 25 1.85 0.56 -7.15
N CYS A 26 1.84 0.61 -8.47
CA CYS A 26 0.63 0.87 -9.26
C CYS A 26 0.51 -0.14 -10.39
N GLY A 27 -0.72 -0.49 -10.74
CA GLY A 27 -0.97 -1.28 -11.94
C GLY A 27 -1.06 -0.35 -13.16
N LEU A 28 -0.18 -0.55 -14.13
CA LEU A 28 -0.14 0.26 -15.36
C LEU A 28 -0.55 -0.62 -16.56
N PRO A 29 -1.57 -0.22 -17.33
CA PRO A 29 -1.95 -0.95 -18.54
C PRO A 29 -0.78 -1.13 -19.50
N LYS A 30 -0.58 -2.35 -20.00
CA LYS A 30 0.55 -2.71 -20.88
C LYS A 30 0.67 -1.79 -22.10
N HIS A 31 -0.44 -1.49 -22.77
CA HIS A 31 -0.43 -0.62 -23.94
C HIS A 31 -0.04 0.82 -23.60
N MET A 32 -0.52 1.32 -22.45
CA MET A 32 -0.11 2.64 -21.96
C MET A 32 1.37 2.66 -21.60
N ALA A 33 1.86 1.62 -20.91
CA ALA A 33 3.26 1.48 -20.56
C ALA A 33 4.17 1.47 -21.80
N LEU A 34 3.77 0.77 -22.85
CA LEU A 34 4.53 0.69 -24.11
C LEU A 34 4.71 2.07 -24.76
N GLU A 35 3.68 2.92 -24.76
CA GLU A 35 3.80 4.29 -25.28
C GLU A 35 4.61 5.20 -24.36
N LEU A 36 4.44 5.08 -23.04
CA LEU A 36 5.15 5.89 -22.06
C LEU A 36 6.66 5.58 -21.99
N PHE A 37 7.00 4.30 -22.07
CA PHE A 37 8.39 3.82 -22.02
C PHE A 37 9.00 3.61 -23.42
N ARG A 38 8.35 4.09 -24.47
CA ARG A 38 8.79 3.95 -25.87
C ARG A 38 10.26 4.25 -26.11
N PRO A 39 10.88 5.34 -25.54
CA PRO A 39 12.30 5.60 -25.73
C PRO A 39 13.20 4.49 -25.19
N PHE A 40 12.85 3.93 -24.04
CA PHE A 40 13.62 2.86 -23.40
C PHE A 40 13.50 1.55 -24.19
N VAL A 41 12.30 1.25 -24.68
CA VAL A 41 12.05 0.06 -25.54
C VAL A 41 12.79 0.19 -26.86
N ILE A 42 12.80 1.37 -27.49
CA ILE A 42 13.58 1.61 -28.71
C ILE A 42 15.08 1.40 -28.47
N ALA A 43 15.61 1.93 -27.34
CA ALA A 43 17.01 1.71 -26.98
C ALA A 43 17.31 0.23 -26.79
N GLY A 44 16.49 -0.52 -26.05
CA GLY A 44 16.67 -1.96 -25.86
C GLY A 44 16.59 -2.77 -27.14
N LEU A 45 15.72 -2.40 -28.11
CA LEU A 45 15.64 -3.04 -29.42
C LEU A 45 16.90 -2.81 -30.27
N LEU A 46 17.50 -1.62 -30.17
CA LEU A 46 18.74 -1.28 -30.87
C LEU A 46 19.94 -1.98 -30.23
N ASP A 47 20.03 -2.00 -28.91
CA ASP A 47 21.11 -2.63 -28.15
C ASP A 47 21.16 -4.15 -28.34
N ARG A 48 20.00 -4.78 -28.55
CA ARG A 48 19.88 -6.22 -28.87
C ARG A 48 20.01 -6.53 -30.35
N GLU A 49 20.29 -5.53 -31.18
CA GLU A 49 20.41 -5.68 -32.64
C GLU A 49 19.13 -6.22 -33.31
N LEU A 50 17.98 -6.15 -32.65
CA LEU A 50 16.68 -6.54 -33.23
C LEU A 50 16.15 -5.50 -34.23
N ALA A 51 16.63 -4.26 -34.10
CA ALA A 51 16.36 -3.18 -35.04
C ALA A 51 17.63 -2.45 -35.42
N PHE A 52 17.75 -2.05 -36.67
CA PHE A 52 18.94 -1.32 -37.16
C PHE A 52 18.82 0.20 -37.06
N ASN A 53 17.62 0.71 -36.83
CA ASN A 53 17.32 2.15 -36.69
C ASN A 53 16.03 2.39 -35.93
N ILE A 54 15.84 3.63 -35.48
CA ILE A 54 14.65 4.06 -34.71
C ILE A 54 13.33 3.75 -35.46
N ARG A 55 13.33 3.90 -36.78
CA ARG A 55 12.15 3.67 -37.62
C ARG A 55 11.79 2.18 -37.69
N GLY A 56 12.79 1.31 -37.73
CA GLY A 56 12.62 -0.15 -37.65
C GLY A 56 12.12 -0.60 -36.27
N ALA A 57 12.70 -0.05 -35.22
CA ALA A 57 12.22 -0.29 -33.85
C ALA A 57 10.76 0.16 -33.67
N GLY A 58 10.39 1.33 -34.18
CA GLY A 58 9.01 1.81 -34.15
C GLY A 58 8.01 0.86 -34.83
N ARG A 59 8.38 0.24 -35.96
CA ARG A 59 7.53 -0.77 -36.62
C ARG A 59 7.35 -2.03 -35.79
N LEU A 60 8.43 -2.53 -35.17
CA LEU A 60 8.35 -3.71 -34.30
C LEU A 60 7.43 -3.43 -33.08
N ILE A 61 7.45 -2.22 -32.57
CA ILE A 61 6.56 -1.78 -31.48
C ILE A 61 5.09 -1.76 -31.97
N GLU A 62 4.82 -1.23 -33.17
CA GLU A 62 3.49 -1.18 -33.78
C GLU A 62 2.96 -2.59 -34.10
N ASP A 63 3.85 -3.49 -34.55
CA ASP A 63 3.52 -4.89 -34.84
C ASP A 63 3.31 -5.72 -33.56
N GLY A 64 3.75 -5.24 -32.39
CA GLY A 64 3.53 -5.87 -31.09
C GLY A 64 4.21 -7.22 -30.93
N VAL A 65 5.41 -7.39 -31.50
CA VAL A 65 6.17 -8.65 -31.45
C VAL A 65 6.51 -9.04 -30.00
N PRO A 66 6.60 -10.36 -29.68
CA PRO A 66 6.84 -10.81 -28.30
C PRO A 66 8.07 -10.20 -27.64
N GLU A 67 9.15 -9.98 -28.38
CA GLU A 67 10.39 -9.40 -27.91
C GLU A 67 10.22 -7.96 -27.38
N VAL A 68 9.26 -7.22 -27.92
CA VAL A 68 8.94 -5.86 -27.45
C VAL A 68 8.39 -5.89 -26.02
N TRP A 69 7.56 -6.86 -25.70
CA TRP A 69 6.99 -7.02 -24.36
C TRP A 69 8.04 -7.41 -23.33
N GLU A 70 8.96 -8.32 -23.70
CA GLU A 70 10.08 -8.71 -22.86
C GLU A 70 10.99 -7.51 -22.54
N ILE A 71 11.35 -6.72 -23.57
CA ILE A 71 12.14 -5.51 -23.39
C ILE A 71 11.39 -4.44 -22.57
N LEU A 72 10.07 -4.34 -22.73
CA LEU A 72 9.26 -3.43 -21.92
C LEU A 72 9.31 -3.82 -20.43
N GLU A 73 9.16 -5.11 -20.10
CA GLU A 73 9.25 -5.59 -18.73
C GLU A 73 10.61 -5.27 -18.10
N GLU A 74 11.71 -5.49 -18.81
CA GLU A 74 13.05 -5.10 -18.36
C GLU A 74 13.23 -3.59 -18.25
N ALA A 75 12.68 -2.82 -19.20
CA ALA A 75 12.79 -1.35 -19.20
C ALA A 75 12.07 -0.70 -18.01
N ILE A 76 11.04 -1.36 -17.50
CA ILE A 76 10.25 -0.88 -16.35
C ILE A 76 10.90 -1.26 -15.02
N GLU A 77 11.66 -2.36 -15.00
CA GLU A 77 12.29 -2.83 -13.76
C GLU A 77 13.17 -1.75 -13.12
N GLY A 78 12.91 -1.49 -11.84
CA GLY A 78 13.62 -0.46 -11.08
C GLY A 78 13.27 1.00 -11.42
N LYS A 79 12.33 1.24 -12.33
CA LYS A 79 11.88 2.59 -12.68
C LYS A 79 10.61 2.98 -11.93
N TYR A 80 10.43 4.29 -11.78
CA TYR A 80 9.24 4.89 -11.15
C TYR A 80 8.46 5.70 -12.17
N VAL A 81 7.15 5.74 -11.96
CA VAL A 81 6.22 6.66 -12.65
C VAL A 81 5.58 7.59 -11.64
N LEU A 82 5.24 8.80 -12.07
CA LEU A 82 4.53 9.76 -11.24
C LEU A 82 3.04 9.69 -11.57
N LEU A 83 2.21 9.45 -10.55
CA LEU A 83 0.77 9.56 -10.66
C LEU A 83 0.30 10.90 -10.08
N ASN A 84 -0.60 11.56 -10.80
CA ASN A 84 -1.18 12.83 -10.39
C ASN A 84 -2.70 12.81 -10.56
N ARG A 85 -3.42 13.28 -9.55
CA ARG A 85 -4.86 13.57 -9.66
C ARG A 85 -5.10 15.07 -9.53
N ALA A 86 -5.76 15.66 -10.51
CA ALA A 86 -6.21 17.04 -10.44
C ALA A 86 -7.51 17.17 -9.59
N PRO A 87 -7.67 18.25 -8.80
CA PRO A 87 -6.73 19.33 -8.59
C PRO A 87 -5.58 18.94 -7.63
N THR A 88 -4.36 19.36 -7.95
CA THR A 88 -3.18 19.12 -7.10
C THR A 88 -3.09 20.21 -6.03
N LEU A 89 -3.71 19.98 -4.87
CA LEU A 89 -3.83 20.96 -3.80
C LEU A 89 -2.63 20.97 -2.83
N HIS A 90 -1.89 19.88 -2.77
CA HIS A 90 -0.71 19.71 -1.91
C HIS A 90 0.28 18.74 -2.56
N ARG A 91 1.50 18.66 -2.01
CA ARG A 91 2.59 17.86 -2.61
C ARG A 91 2.25 16.37 -2.76
N GLN A 92 1.39 15.80 -1.92
CA GLN A 92 0.97 14.39 -2.00
C GLN A 92 -0.10 14.14 -3.09
N GLY A 93 -0.57 15.17 -3.78
CA GLY A 93 -1.40 15.04 -4.98
C GLY A 93 -0.62 14.56 -6.21
N ILE A 94 0.71 14.46 -6.10
CA ILE A 94 1.60 13.81 -7.06
C ILE A 94 2.59 12.94 -6.30
N GLN A 95 2.64 11.64 -6.60
CA GLN A 95 3.51 10.67 -5.93
C GLN A 95 4.10 9.69 -6.93
N ALA A 96 5.24 9.12 -6.57
CA ALA A 96 5.95 8.13 -7.37
C ALA A 96 5.58 6.70 -6.94
N PHE A 97 5.38 5.86 -7.95
CA PHE A 97 5.04 4.44 -7.79
C PHE A 97 5.89 3.58 -8.72
N ARG A 98 6.15 2.35 -8.32
CA ARG A 98 6.71 1.31 -9.19
C ARG A 98 5.59 0.73 -10.04
N PRO A 99 5.69 0.78 -11.36
CA PRO A 99 4.66 0.26 -12.23
C PRO A 99 4.73 -1.27 -12.33
N ASN A 100 3.60 -1.93 -12.13
CA ASN A 100 3.39 -3.33 -12.45
C ASN A 100 2.51 -3.40 -13.70
N LEU A 101 2.93 -4.16 -14.71
CA LEU A 101 2.16 -4.30 -15.94
C LEU A 101 0.90 -5.13 -15.70
N ILE A 102 -0.23 -4.60 -16.14
CA ILE A 102 -1.53 -5.25 -16.02
C ILE A 102 -2.25 -5.28 -17.37
N GLU A 103 -3.15 -6.24 -17.51
CA GLU A 103 -4.09 -6.28 -18.63
C GLU A 103 -5.24 -5.27 -18.38
N GLY A 104 -5.85 -4.79 -19.44
CA GLY A 104 -6.96 -3.83 -19.42
C GLY A 104 -6.48 -2.39 -19.66
N ASP A 105 -7.38 -1.41 -19.43
CA ASP A 105 -7.18 -0.02 -19.83
C ASP A 105 -7.17 0.95 -18.64
N ALA A 106 -7.45 0.47 -17.43
CA ALA A 106 -7.53 1.28 -16.21
C ALA A 106 -6.29 1.12 -15.35
N ILE A 107 -5.86 2.22 -14.73
CA ILE A 107 -4.74 2.23 -13.77
C ILE A 107 -5.22 1.64 -12.45
N GLN A 108 -4.50 0.66 -11.91
CA GLN A 108 -4.78 0.16 -10.57
C GLN A 108 -4.02 0.96 -9.51
N LEU A 109 -4.73 1.31 -8.44
CA LEU A 109 -4.20 2.10 -7.35
C LEU A 109 -4.50 1.43 -6.01
N HIS A 110 -3.52 1.41 -5.11
CA HIS A 110 -3.71 0.88 -3.76
C HIS A 110 -4.72 1.75 -2.99
N PRO A 111 -5.74 1.17 -2.34
CA PRO A 111 -6.82 1.93 -1.68
C PRO A 111 -6.32 2.90 -0.60
N LEU A 112 -5.22 2.60 0.09
CA LEU A 112 -4.69 3.47 1.16
C LEU A 112 -4.11 4.79 0.64
N VAL A 113 -3.63 4.88 -0.60
CA VAL A 113 -3.11 6.14 -1.15
C VAL A 113 -4.21 7.07 -1.68
N CYS A 114 -5.43 6.58 -1.83
CA CYS A 114 -6.56 7.36 -2.32
C CYS A 114 -6.84 8.61 -1.47
N ALA A 115 -6.60 8.53 -0.16
CA ALA A 115 -6.79 9.67 0.74
C ALA A 115 -5.85 10.84 0.40
N ALA A 116 -4.59 10.54 0.04
CA ALA A 116 -3.60 11.54 -0.35
C ALA A 116 -3.99 12.28 -1.64
N PHE A 117 -4.52 11.56 -2.61
CA PHE A 117 -5.00 12.11 -3.88
C PHE A 117 -6.40 12.70 -3.81
N ASN A 118 -7.11 12.51 -2.70
CA ASN A 118 -8.56 12.72 -2.60
C ASN A 118 -9.32 12.00 -3.74
N ALA A 119 -8.85 10.80 -4.11
CA ALA A 119 -9.39 9.98 -5.19
C ALA A 119 -10.45 9.00 -4.68
N ASP A 120 -11.38 8.64 -5.55
CA ASP A 120 -12.32 7.53 -5.42
C ASP A 120 -12.47 6.79 -6.76
N PHE A 121 -13.13 5.64 -6.72
CA PHE A 121 -13.23 4.77 -7.88
C PHE A 121 -14.60 4.86 -8.58
N ASP A 122 -15.18 6.04 -8.60
CA ASP A 122 -16.48 6.34 -9.23
C ASP A 122 -16.36 6.87 -10.67
N GLY A 123 -15.17 6.81 -11.26
CA GLY A 123 -14.86 7.32 -12.60
C GLY A 123 -13.73 8.35 -12.59
N ASP A 124 -13.07 8.55 -11.46
CA ASP A 124 -11.88 9.41 -11.37
C ASP A 124 -10.79 8.96 -12.34
N GLN A 125 -10.07 9.93 -12.88
CA GLN A 125 -8.93 9.73 -13.76
C GLN A 125 -7.66 10.28 -13.11
N MET A 126 -6.53 9.63 -13.41
CA MET A 126 -5.22 10.11 -13.02
C MET A 126 -4.30 10.25 -14.23
N ALA A 127 -3.41 11.23 -14.15
CA ALA A 127 -2.32 11.40 -15.11
C ALA A 127 -1.12 10.56 -14.66
N VAL A 128 -0.41 9.99 -15.62
CA VAL A 128 0.85 9.26 -15.44
C VAL A 128 1.96 10.00 -16.16
N HIS A 129 3.11 10.17 -15.53
CA HIS A 129 4.30 10.78 -16.12
C HIS A 129 5.50 9.88 -15.88
N VAL A 130 6.38 9.75 -16.88
CA VAL A 130 7.62 9.00 -16.76
C VAL A 130 8.80 9.96 -16.65
N PRO A 131 9.50 10.00 -15.49
CA PRO A 131 10.79 10.69 -15.39
C PRO A 131 11.82 9.99 -16.27
N LEU A 132 12.52 10.73 -17.13
CA LEU A 132 13.43 10.14 -18.12
C LEU A 132 14.89 10.10 -17.63
N SER A 133 15.36 11.13 -16.90
CA SER A 133 16.73 11.17 -16.43
C SER A 133 16.94 10.34 -15.17
N GLU A 134 18.19 9.92 -14.94
CA GLU A 134 18.56 9.14 -13.74
C GLU A 134 18.34 9.96 -12.46
N GLU A 135 18.64 11.28 -12.50
CA GLU A 135 18.42 12.16 -11.36
C GLU A 135 16.93 12.29 -11.03
N ALA A 136 16.07 12.44 -12.06
CA ALA A 136 14.62 12.50 -11.86
C ALA A 136 14.05 11.17 -11.34
N GLN A 137 14.58 10.03 -11.79
CA GLN A 137 14.23 8.72 -11.25
C GLN A 137 14.66 8.57 -9.78
N TRP A 138 15.85 9.07 -9.45
CA TRP A 138 16.34 9.07 -8.08
C TRP A 138 15.46 9.93 -7.16
N GLU A 139 15.07 11.13 -7.60
CA GLU A 139 14.12 11.99 -6.85
C GLU A 139 12.75 11.31 -6.69
N ALA A 140 12.25 10.68 -7.75
CA ALA A 140 10.99 9.92 -7.69
C ALA A 140 11.06 8.81 -6.64
N ALA A 141 12.13 8.02 -6.63
CA ALA A 141 12.31 6.89 -5.71
C ALA A 141 12.47 7.34 -4.25
N ASN A 142 13.29 8.37 -4.00
CA ASN A 142 13.71 8.71 -2.64
C ASN A 142 12.89 9.83 -1.99
N ILE A 143 12.33 10.76 -2.80
CA ILE A 143 11.62 11.94 -2.29
C ILE A 143 10.11 11.81 -2.52
N MET A 144 9.69 11.34 -3.71
CA MET A 144 8.29 11.36 -4.12
C MET A 144 7.56 10.03 -3.93
N SER A 145 8.25 8.96 -3.55
CA SER A 145 7.65 7.65 -3.31
C SER A 145 6.55 7.73 -2.25
N ALA A 146 5.49 6.96 -2.44
CA ALA A 146 4.39 6.84 -1.48
C ALA A 146 4.89 6.36 -0.11
N ASN A 147 5.86 5.46 -0.05
CA ASN A 147 6.48 4.97 1.18
C ASN A 147 7.19 6.08 1.98
N SER A 148 7.84 7.02 1.28
CA SER A 148 8.55 8.15 1.92
C SER A 148 7.60 9.26 2.38
N ASN A 149 6.35 9.27 1.93
CA ASN A 149 5.39 10.35 2.16
C ASN A 149 4.14 9.90 2.92
N ILE A 150 4.26 8.92 3.79
CA ILE A 150 3.14 8.37 4.58
C ILE A 150 2.60 9.41 5.56
N LEU A 151 3.48 10.24 6.17
CA LEU A 151 3.10 11.26 7.14
C LEU A 151 2.79 12.59 6.46
N LYS A 152 1.79 13.32 6.97
CA LYS A 152 1.51 14.69 6.51
C LYS A 152 2.66 15.63 6.84
N PRO A 153 3.11 16.44 5.88
CA PRO A 153 4.11 17.47 6.17
C PRO A 153 3.52 18.50 7.15
N GLY A 154 4.28 18.81 8.20
CA GLY A 154 3.97 19.87 9.16
C GLY A 154 3.24 19.41 10.42
N SER A 155 2.30 18.46 10.36
CA SER A 155 1.61 17.95 11.55
C SER A 155 2.19 16.64 12.09
N GLY A 156 2.95 15.92 11.28
CA GLY A 156 3.39 14.56 11.64
C GLY A 156 2.25 13.54 11.77
N ASP A 157 1.05 13.92 11.35
CA ASP A 157 -0.16 13.15 11.56
C ASP A 157 -0.41 12.18 10.40
N MET A 158 -0.68 10.90 10.71
CA MET A 158 -0.96 9.82 9.73
C MET A 158 -2.32 9.91 9.05
N THR A 159 -2.97 11.03 9.13
CA THR A 159 -4.33 11.20 8.58
C THR A 159 -4.46 10.91 7.09
N VAL A 160 -3.35 10.85 6.35
CA VAL A 160 -3.38 10.57 4.91
C VAL A 160 -3.84 9.15 4.59
N LEU A 161 -3.33 8.15 5.31
CA LEU A 161 -3.68 6.75 5.05
C LEU A 161 -5.02 6.32 5.68
N ILE A 162 -5.45 6.96 6.77
CA ILE A 162 -6.58 6.51 7.59
C ILE A 162 -7.88 7.31 7.33
N GLN A 163 -7.86 8.31 6.45
CA GLN A 163 -9.04 9.16 6.25
C GLN A 163 -10.18 8.49 5.45
N LYS A 164 -9.87 7.70 4.44
CA LYS A 164 -10.86 7.16 3.51
C LYS A 164 -11.23 5.67 3.68
N PRO A 165 -10.35 4.74 4.11
CA PRO A 165 -10.76 3.34 4.22
C PRO A 165 -11.59 3.12 5.50
N LEU A 166 -12.81 3.64 5.52
CA LEU A 166 -13.76 3.50 6.63
C LEU A 166 -14.03 2.03 6.97
N ASP A 167 -14.06 1.17 5.97
CA ASP A 167 -14.32 -0.27 6.12
C ASP A 167 -13.19 -0.98 6.87
N ILE A 168 -11.94 -0.63 6.59
CA ILE A 168 -10.77 -1.16 7.32
C ILE A 168 -10.83 -0.73 8.80
N ILE A 169 -11.14 0.54 9.05
CA ILE A 169 -11.28 1.08 10.42
C ILE A 169 -12.44 0.39 11.14
N LEU A 170 -13.58 0.22 10.46
CA LEU A 170 -14.73 -0.48 11.00
C LEU A 170 -14.40 -1.94 11.31
N GLY A 171 -13.68 -2.63 10.41
CA GLY A 171 -13.24 -4.01 10.62
C GLY A 171 -12.33 -4.15 11.83
N VAL A 172 -11.34 -3.30 12.00
CA VAL A 172 -10.43 -3.30 13.17
C VAL A 172 -11.19 -2.97 14.46
N TYR A 173 -12.08 -1.99 14.42
CA TYR A 173 -12.94 -1.65 15.56
C TYR A 173 -13.81 -2.86 15.96
N TRP A 174 -14.48 -3.48 15.00
CA TRP A 174 -15.33 -4.64 15.22
C TRP A 174 -14.56 -5.82 15.80
N LEU A 175 -13.39 -6.11 15.24
CA LEU A 175 -12.51 -7.19 15.69
C LEU A 175 -12.05 -7.00 17.14
N THR A 176 -11.70 -5.77 17.54
CA THR A 176 -11.11 -5.49 18.86
C THR A 176 -12.13 -5.11 19.94
N LYS A 177 -13.41 -4.96 19.56
CA LYS A 177 -14.48 -4.66 20.49
C LYS A 177 -14.85 -5.90 21.30
N ALA A 178 -14.77 -5.81 22.63
CA ALA A 178 -15.31 -6.83 23.51
C ALA A 178 -16.84 -6.79 23.56
N VAL A 179 -17.49 -7.96 23.64
CA VAL A 179 -18.95 -8.09 23.75
C VAL A 179 -19.24 -9.05 24.90
N ASP A 180 -20.07 -8.61 25.84
CA ASP A 180 -20.50 -9.41 26.99
C ASP A 180 -21.58 -10.44 26.58
N GLY A 181 -21.64 -11.55 27.28
CA GLY A 181 -22.63 -12.61 27.04
C GLY A 181 -22.37 -13.45 25.78
N THR A 182 -21.19 -13.38 25.21
CA THR A 182 -20.80 -14.18 24.04
C THR A 182 -20.26 -15.55 24.42
N LYS A 183 -20.28 -16.48 23.47
CA LYS A 183 -19.83 -17.86 23.66
C LYS A 183 -18.38 -17.92 24.13
N GLY A 184 -18.12 -18.62 25.24
CA GLY A 184 -16.78 -18.79 25.80
C GLY A 184 -16.29 -17.65 26.68
N GLU A 185 -17.19 -16.72 27.08
CA GLU A 185 -16.84 -15.65 28.01
C GLU A 185 -16.33 -16.20 29.34
N GLY A 186 -15.21 -15.66 29.82
CA GLY A 186 -14.59 -16.05 31.11
C GLY A 186 -13.70 -17.29 31.02
N GLU A 187 -13.58 -17.94 29.87
CA GLU A 187 -12.67 -19.07 29.70
C GLU A 187 -11.20 -18.68 29.88
N HIS A 188 -10.40 -19.65 30.36
CA HIS A 188 -8.98 -19.48 30.67
C HIS A 188 -8.12 -20.28 29.69
N PHE A 189 -7.11 -19.64 29.10
CA PHE A 189 -6.18 -20.24 28.14
C PHE A 189 -4.73 -20.14 28.62
N ALA A 190 -3.99 -21.22 28.42
CA ALA A 190 -2.57 -21.30 28.78
C ALA A 190 -1.66 -20.48 27.86
N SER A 191 -2.16 -20.02 26.71
CA SER A 191 -1.40 -19.15 25.77
C SER A 191 -2.33 -18.41 24.81
N PRO A 192 -1.85 -17.31 24.19
CA PRO A 192 -2.57 -16.63 23.11
C PRO A 192 -2.96 -17.55 21.95
N ASN A 193 -2.05 -18.43 21.54
CA ASN A 193 -2.30 -19.36 20.44
C ASN A 193 -3.41 -20.38 20.78
N ALA A 194 -3.51 -20.82 22.03
CA ALA A 194 -4.58 -21.72 22.46
C ALA A 194 -5.96 -21.05 22.36
N ALA A 195 -6.05 -19.75 22.72
CA ALA A 195 -7.30 -18.99 22.60
C ALA A 195 -7.67 -18.76 21.12
N ILE A 196 -6.70 -18.43 20.26
CA ILE A 196 -6.93 -18.25 18.80
C ILE A 196 -7.43 -19.57 18.21
N LEU A 197 -6.78 -20.70 18.52
CA LEU A 197 -7.18 -22.01 18.02
C LEU A 197 -8.60 -22.39 18.46
N ALA A 198 -8.96 -22.12 19.74
CA ALA A 198 -10.31 -22.37 20.23
C ALA A 198 -11.37 -21.55 19.44
N SER A 199 -11.05 -20.34 19.03
CA SER A 199 -11.93 -19.51 18.20
C SER A 199 -12.03 -20.04 16.77
N GLU A 200 -10.95 -20.58 16.19
CA GLU A 200 -10.97 -21.18 14.84
C GLU A 200 -11.86 -22.43 14.79
N TYR A 201 -11.97 -23.16 15.91
CA TYR A 201 -12.91 -24.28 16.05
C TYR A 201 -14.31 -23.88 16.54
N ASP A 202 -14.64 -22.60 16.49
CA ASP A 202 -15.93 -22.06 16.96
C ASP A 202 -16.24 -22.42 18.43
N ALA A 203 -15.24 -22.74 19.25
CA ALA A 203 -15.45 -23.00 20.67
C ALA A 203 -15.78 -21.70 21.43
N ILE A 204 -15.14 -20.60 21.05
CA ILE A 204 -15.35 -19.28 21.63
C ILE A 204 -15.58 -18.23 20.53
N ASP A 205 -16.33 -17.16 20.86
CA ASP A 205 -16.49 -16.00 19.97
C ASP A 205 -15.20 -15.14 19.99
N GLN A 206 -14.82 -14.59 18.84
CA GLN A 206 -13.61 -13.74 18.72
C GLN A 206 -13.64 -12.51 19.62
N ARG A 207 -14.83 -12.05 20.03
CA ARG A 207 -15.05 -10.87 20.86
C ARG A 207 -15.39 -11.20 22.31
N ALA A 208 -15.42 -12.48 22.67
CA ALA A 208 -15.60 -12.93 24.05
C ALA A 208 -14.42 -12.49 24.92
N LYS A 209 -14.71 -12.03 26.14
CA LYS A 209 -13.68 -11.75 27.14
C LYS A 209 -13.14 -13.06 27.69
N VAL A 210 -11.86 -13.30 27.46
CA VAL A 210 -11.15 -14.51 27.91
C VAL A 210 -9.92 -14.12 28.72
N LYS A 211 -9.46 -15.02 29.60
CA LYS A 211 -8.22 -14.84 30.35
C LYS A 211 -7.11 -15.68 29.73
N VAL A 212 -5.99 -15.05 29.44
CA VAL A 212 -4.87 -15.67 28.73
C VAL A 212 -3.58 -15.46 29.51
N LEU A 213 -2.75 -16.50 29.63
CA LEU A 213 -1.39 -16.37 30.14
C LEU A 213 -0.49 -15.75 29.07
N PRO A 214 0.33 -14.75 29.44
CA PRO A 214 1.29 -14.14 28.53
C PRO A 214 2.37 -15.16 28.14
N VAL A 215 3.00 -14.93 26.96
CA VAL A 215 4.16 -15.73 26.56
C VAL A 215 5.40 -15.18 27.27
N GLU A 216 6.03 -16.03 28.09
CA GLU A 216 7.25 -15.67 28.81
C GLU A 216 8.38 -15.25 27.86
N GLY A 217 9.16 -14.25 28.27
CA GLY A 217 10.33 -13.75 27.54
C GLY A 217 10.04 -12.92 26.30
N LYS A 218 8.77 -12.59 26.00
CA LYS A 218 8.42 -11.68 24.93
C LYS A 218 8.13 -10.28 25.47
N GLU A 219 8.85 -9.27 24.98
CA GLU A 219 8.70 -7.86 25.35
C GLU A 219 7.27 -7.35 25.17
N LYS A 220 6.56 -7.81 24.14
CA LYS A 220 5.15 -7.50 23.88
C LYS A 220 4.26 -7.68 25.10
N TYR A 221 4.54 -8.67 25.95
CA TYR A 221 3.75 -9.01 27.13
C TYR A 221 4.37 -8.53 28.45
N ALA A 222 5.43 -7.73 28.41
CA ALA A 222 6.15 -7.27 29.62
C ALA A 222 5.23 -6.57 30.64
N ALA A 223 4.21 -5.86 30.19
CA ALA A 223 3.26 -5.16 31.05
C ALA A 223 2.42 -6.09 31.94
N PHE A 224 2.35 -7.38 31.65
CA PHE A 224 1.53 -8.34 32.41
C PHE A 224 2.32 -9.14 33.44
N ASP A 225 3.64 -9.00 33.49
CA ASP A 225 4.53 -9.59 34.49
C ASP A 225 4.27 -11.10 34.76
N GLY A 226 3.99 -11.88 33.72
CA GLY A 226 3.67 -13.31 33.81
C GLY A 226 2.27 -13.65 34.35
N HIS A 227 1.46 -12.66 34.72
CA HIS A 227 0.12 -12.88 35.22
C HIS A 227 -0.93 -12.97 34.11
N PRO A 228 -1.99 -13.81 34.31
CA PRO A 228 -3.10 -13.89 33.38
C PRO A 228 -3.76 -12.52 33.19
N PHE A 229 -4.02 -12.14 31.95
CA PHE A 229 -4.71 -10.90 31.61
C PHE A 229 -6.00 -11.17 30.82
N GLU A 230 -6.98 -10.30 31.02
CA GLU A 230 -8.24 -10.34 30.31
C GLU A 230 -8.10 -9.66 28.96
N THR A 231 -8.54 -10.35 27.89
CA THR A 231 -8.49 -9.85 26.52
C THR A 231 -9.56 -10.51 25.66
N THR A 232 -9.54 -10.28 24.35
CA THR A 232 -10.37 -11.00 23.36
C THR A 232 -9.49 -11.61 22.28
N VAL A 233 -9.97 -12.65 21.63
CA VAL A 233 -9.23 -13.29 20.52
C VAL A 233 -8.99 -12.27 19.38
N GLY A 234 -9.96 -11.39 19.10
CA GLY A 234 -9.78 -10.33 18.11
C GLY A 234 -8.62 -9.37 18.43
N ARG A 235 -8.38 -9.04 19.70
CA ARG A 235 -7.21 -8.26 20.12
C ARG A 235 -5.93 -9.06 20.00
N LEU A 236 -5.95 -10.35 20.33
CA LEU A 236 -4.80 -11.22 20.10
C LEU A 236 -4.41 -11.23 18.61
N LEU A 237 -5.37 -11.45 17.72
CA LEU A 237 -5.17 -11.42 16.27
C LEU A 237 -4.63 -10.07 15.78
N PHE A 238 -5.19 -8.95 16.24
CA PHE A 238 -4.66 -7.63 15.88
C PHE A 238 -3.20 -7.46 16.30
N ASN A 239 -2.83 -7.92 17.48
CA ASN A 239 -1.45 -7.81 17.97
C ASN A 239 -0.46 -8.72 17.24
N THR A 240 -0.90 -9.73 16.49
CA THR A 240 0.00 -10.55 15.65
C THR A 240 0.59 -9.76 14.48
N VAL A 241 -0.11 -8.74 14.00
CA VAL A 241 0.34 -7.89 12.88
C VAL A 241 1.37 -6.85 13.34
N LEU A 242 1.34 -6.47 14.63
CA LEU A 242 2.28 -5.50 15.18
C LEU A 242 3.69 -6.10 15.37
N PRO A 243 4.76 -5.28 15.30
CA PRO A 243 6.12 -5.72 15.57
C PRO A 243 6.26 -6.51 16.89
N ALA A 244 7.24 -7.41 16.96
CA ALA A 244 7.37 -8.34 18.08
C ALA A 244 7.66 -7.66 19.43
N ASP A 245 8.32 -6.52 19.40
CA ASP A 245 8.70 -5.67 20.55
C ASP A 245 7.68 -4.54 20.82
N TYR A 246 6.63 -4.42 19.98
CA TYR A 246 5.58 -3.43 20.22
C TYR A 246 4.71 -3.86 21.41
N PRO A 247 4.41 -2.95 22.38
CA PRO A 247 3.57 -3.27 23.54
C PRO A 247 2.20 -3.83 23.12
N PHE A 248 1.69 -4.79 23.90
CA PHE A 248 0.39 -5.39 23.63
C PHE A 248 -0.74 -4.37 23.76
N VAL A 249 -1.49 -4.16 22.69
CA VAL A 249 -2.64 -3.26 22.66
C VAL A 249 -3.88 -4.01 23.12
N ASN A 250 -4.37 -3.68 24.34
CA ASN A 250 -5.53 -4.36 24.95
C ASN A 250 -6.75 -3.46 25.13
N GLU A 251 -7.06 -2.69 24.10
CA GLU A 251 -8.24 -1.82 24.09
C GLU A 251 -9.02 -1.94 22.77
N THR A 252 -10.22 -1.38 22.74
CA THR A 252 -10.98 -1.28 21.49
C THR A 252 -10.35 -0.24 20.58
N ILE A 253 -9.94 -0.64 19.39
CA ILE A 253 -9.21 0.22 18.49
C ILE A 253 -10.18 1.12 17.72
N THR A 254 -10.20 2.39 18.10
CA THR A 254 -10.90 3.44 17.39
C THR A 254 -10.00 4.05 16.31
N LYS A 255 -10.56 4.89 15.43
CA LYS A 255 -9.79 5.64 14.43
C LYS A 255 -8.61 6.40 15.02
N LYS A 256 -8.78 7.01 16.22
CA LYS A 256 -7.71 7.77 16.89
C LYS A 256 -6.61 6.85 17.41
N VAL A 257 -6.98 5.75 18.05
CA VAL A 257 -6.04 4.74 18.57
C VAL A 257 -5.25 4.13 17.42
N LEU A 258 -5.93 3.75 16.32
CA LEU A 258 -5.25 3.21 15.13
C LEU A 258 -4.26 4.21 14.54
N ALA A 259 -4.66 5.49 14.42
CA ALA A 259 -3.77 6.55 13.93
C ALA A 259 -2.51 6.69 14.80
N HIS A 260 -2.68 6.63 16.13
CA HIS A 260 -1.55 6.70 17.06
C HIS A 260 -0.62 5.49 16.92
N ILE A 261 -1.16 4.27 16.88
CA ILE A 261 -0.38 3.04 16.71
C ILE A 261 0.43 3.09 15.42
N VAL A 262 -0.19 3.48 14.30
CA VAL A 262 0.50 3.53 13.00
C VAL A 262 1.58 4.62 12.99
N THR A 263 1.30 5.81 13.56
CA THR A 263 2.32 6.87 13.70
C THR A 263 3.50 6.41 14.55
N ASP A 264 3.23 5.74 15.67
CA ASP A 264 4.25 5.22 16.57
C ASP A 264 5.09 4.11 15.89
N CYS A 265 4.43 3.21 15.16
CA CYS A 265 5.13 2.17 14.38
C CYS A 265 6.07 2.78 13.33
N ILE A 266 5.63 3.80 12.57
CA ILE A 266 6.48 4.45 11.57
C ILE A 266 7.63 5.21 12.22
N THR A 267 7.39 5.85 13.35
CA THR A 267 8.43 6.60 14.06
C THR A 267 9.52 5.68 14.62
N ARG A 268 9.15 4.48 15.06
CA ARG A 268 10.10 3.53 15.69
C ARG A 268 10.80 2.63 14.66
N TYR A 269 10.09 2.22 13.62
CA TYR A 269 10.58 1.18 12.70
C TYR A 269 10.87 1.69 11.28
N GLY A 270 10.58 2.94 10.96
CA GLY A 270 10.87 3.60 9.69
C GLY A 270 9.72 3.55 8.72
#